data_4736ed912375824112f561f9828168b8
#
_entry.id   4736ed912375824112f561f9828168b8
#
_cell.length_a   1.000
_cell.length_b   1.000
_cell.length_c   1.000
_cell.angle_alpha   90.00
_cell.angle_beta   90.00
_cell.angle_gamma   90.00
#
_symmetry.space_group_name_H-M   'P 1'
#
loop_
_entity.id
_entity.type
_entity.pdbx_description
1 polymer ?
#
loop_
_entity_poly.entity_id
_entity_poly.type
_entity_poly.pdbx_seq_one_letter_code
_entity_poly.pdbx_strand_id
1 'polypeptide(L)'
;SENEMQLIAKEFFNAKGSMFLGRGSSFPIALEGALKLKELSYLHAEGYPAGEMKHGPLALIEEGLPVIVIAPKDKYFEKTLSNMQEVIARGGKIIFITDNKKMVANDNIRFGLRVPFLNNLLSPILLTAPLQLLAYHVALLKNCDIDKPRNLAKSVTVE
;
A
#
# COMPACT_ATOMS: atom_id res chain seq x y z
N SER A 1 -9.73 0.82 -11.95
CA SER A 1 -9.69 1.74 -13.10
C SER A 1 -8.75 2.90 -12.80
N GLU A 2 -8.33 3.65 -13.83
CA GLU A 2 -7.48 4.84 -13.67
C GLU A 2 -8.15 5.90 -12.78
N ASN A 3 -9.42 6.17 -13.00
CA ASN A 3 -10.21 7.10 -12.17
C ASN A 3 -10.20 6.70 -10.68
N GLU A 4 -10.26 5.42 -10.38
CA GLU A 4 -10.21 4.91 -9.00
C GLU A 4 -8.84 5.15 -8.38
N MET A 5 -7.74 4.94 -9.12
CA MET A 5 -6.39 5.24 -8.65
C MET A 5 -6.19 6.73 -8.37
N GLN A 6 -6.75 7.60 -9.19
CA GLN A 6 -6.71 9.06 -8.96
C GLN A 6 -7.49 9.44 -7.69
N LEU A 7 -8.62 8.79 -7.42
CA LEU A 7 -9.37 9.02 -6.18
C LEU A 7 -8.59 8.54 -4.95
N ILE A 8 -7.95 7.38 -5.03
CA ILE A 8 -7.09 6.87 -3.96
C ILE A 8 -5.91 7.80 -3.73
N ALA A 9 -5.25 8.27 -4.79
CA ALA A 9 -4.10 9.17 -4.69
C ALA A 9 -4.43 10.46 -3.92
N LYS A 10 -5.66 10.96 -3.98
CA LYS A 10 -6.10 12.14 -3.22
C LYS A 10 -6.01 11.96 -1.70
N GLU A 11 -6.16 10.73 -1.19
CA GLU A 11 -6.01 10.45 0.25
C GLU A 11 -4.57 10.69 0.73
N PHE A 12 -3.59 10.63 -0.20
CA PHE A 12 -2.17 10.84 0.11
C PHE A 12 -1.72 12.30 -0.04
N PHE A 13 -2.51 13.17 -0.63
CA PHE A 13 -2.09 14.54 -0.95
C PHE A 13 -1.66 15.32 0.30
N ASN A 14 -2.47 15.27 1.35
CA ASN A 14 -2.22 15.93 2.63
C ASN A 14 -1.70 14.98 3.72
N ALA A 15 -1.46 13.71 3.39
CA ALA A 15 -0.97 12.75 4.36
C ALA A 15 0.48 13.08 4.77
N LYS A 16 0.80 12.91 6.05
CA LYS A 16 2.15 13.08 6.58
C LYS A 16 3.02 11.83 6.34
N GLY A 17 2.37 10.69 6.16
CA GLY A 17 3.00 9.40 5.91
C GLY A 17 1.96 8.37 5.49
N SER A 18 2.42 7.14 5.28
CA SER A 18 1.56 6.00 4.99
C SER A 18 2.21 4.69 5.43
N MET A 19 1.39 3.67 5.63
CA MET A 19 1.86 2.32 5.92
C MET A 19 1.40 1.33 4.87
N PHE A 20 2.24 0.31 4.64
CA PHE A 20 1.96 -0.80 3.76
C PHE A 20 2.06 -2.10 4.55
N LEU A 21 0.99 -2.89 4.58
CA LEU A 21 0.90 -4.10 5.38
C LEU A 21 0.75 -5.32 4.50
N GLY A 22 1.54 -6.35 4.80
CA GLY A 22 1.45 -7.65 4.15
C GLY A 22 1.89 -8.77 5.08
N ARG A 23 1.51 -10.01 4.77
CA ARG A 23 1.98 -11.22 5.47
C ARG A 23 2.54 -12.22 4.47
N GLY A 24 3.54 -13.02 4.90
CA GLY A 24 4.19 -14.00 4.03
C GLY A 24 4.74 -13.34 2.77
N SER A 25 4.40 -13.85 1.59
CA SER A 25 4.83 -13.31 0.30
C SER A 25 4.32 -11.89 0.00
N SER A 26 3.27 -11.43 0.68
CA SER A 26 2.76 -10.07 0.55
C SER A 26 3.58 -9.03 1.31
N PHE A 27 4.42 -9.43 2.26
CA PHE A 27 5.28 -8.48 2.97
C PHE A 27 6.36 -7.85 2.09
N PRO A 28 7.14 -8.60 1.30
CA PRO A 28 8.06 -7.99 0.32
C PRO A 28 7.35 -7.06 -0.68
N ILE A 29 6.10 -7.35 -1.06
CA ILE A 29 5.29 -6.49 -1.93
C ILE A 29 4.93 -5.17 -1.21
N ALA A 30 4.62 -5.25 0.08
CA ALA A 30 4.37 -4.06 0.90
C ALA A 30 5.62 -3.16 0.99
N LEU A 31 6.81 -3.76 1.14
CA LEU A 31 8.10 -3.03 1.11
C LEU A 31 8.31 -2.34 -0.24
N GLU A 32 8.07 -3.04 -1.36
CA GLU A 32 8.19 -2.47 -2.71
C GLU A 32 7.21 -1.31 -2.93
N GLY A 33 5.95 -1.47 -2.51
CA GLY A 33 4.95 -0.40 -2.62
C GLY A 33 5.34 0.85 -1.81
N ALA A 34 5.81 0.67 -0.59
CA ALA A 34 6.31 1.76 0.25
C ALA A 34 7.54 2.43 -0.36
N LEU A 35 8.46 1.64 -0.93
CA LEU A 35 9.64 2.15 -1.63
C LEU A 35 9.25 3.01 -2.83
N LYS A 36 8.37 2.52 -3.71
CA LYS A 36 7.94 3.28 -4.90
C LYS A 36 7.22 4.57 -4.53
N LEU A 37 6.38 4.54 -3.50
CA LEU A 37 5.69 5.75 -3.05
C LEU A 37 6.68 6.81 -2.54
N LYS A 38 7.65 6.43 -1.69
CA LYS A 38 8.62 7.40 -1.16
C LYS A 38 9.59 7.92 -2.22
N GLU A 39 10.04 7.06 -3.16
CA GLU A 39 10.94 7.45 -4.24
C GLU A 39 10.33 8.50 -5.16
N LEU A 40 9.05 8.33 -5.55
CA LEU A 40 8.39 9.15 -6.54
C LEU A 40 7.70 10.38 -5.95
N SER A 41 7.12 10.27 -4.77
CA SER A 41 6.28 11.32 -4.18
C SER A 41 6.91 12.02 -2.97
N TYR A 42 8.06 11.54 -2.50
CA TYR A 42 8.77 12.01 -1.29
C TYR A 42 7.94 11.91 0.00
N LEU A 43 6.83 11.19 -0.04
CA LEU A 43 6.01 10.92 1.14
C LEU A 43 6.68 9.83 1.96
N HIS A 44 6.78 10.03 3.28
CA HIS A 44 7.28 8.99 4.16
C HIS A 44 6.34 7.77 4.10
N ALA A 45 6.88 6.62 3.73
CA ALA A 45 6.12 5.39 3.56
C ALA A 45 6.94 4.19 4.05
N GLU A 46 6.32 3.32 4.84
CA GLU A 46 6.98 2.15 5.40
C GLU A 46 6.14 0.89 5.23
N GLY A 47 6.83 -0.21 4.91
CA GLY A 47 6.22 -1.54 4.85
C GLY A 47 6.47 -2.31 6.14
N TYR A 48 5.42 -2.94 6.67
CA TYR A 48 5.50 -3.76 7.87
C TYR A 48 4.87 -5.14 7.65
N PRO A 49 5.43 -6.18 8.30
CA PRO A 49 4.71 -7.44 8.43
C PRO A 49 3.46 -7.19 9.26
N ALA A 50 2.27 -7.45 8.71
CA ALA A 50 1.02 -7.16 9.40
C ALA A 50 0.91 -7.86 10.77
N GLY A 51 1.57 -9.02 10.94
CA GLY A 51 1.62 -9.73 12.22
C GLY A 51 2.44 -9.05 13.31
N GLU A 52 3.37 -8.15 12.91
CA GLU A 52 4.27 -7.46 13.84
C GLU A 52 3.74 -6.07 14.27
N MET A 53 2.55 -5.68 13.79
CA MET A 53 1.96 -4.37 14.07
C MET A 53 1.87 -4.08 15.58
N LYS A 54 1.55 -5.09 16.41
CA LYS A 54 1.41 -4.94 17.88
C LYS A 54 2.73 -4.67 18.60
N HIS A 55 3.86 -4.92 17.94
CA HIS A 55 5.19 -4.77 18.54
C HIS A 55 5.81 -3.38 18.33
N GLY A 56 4.97 -2.38 18.04
CA GLY A 56 5.41 -0.99 17.91
C GLY A 56 4.66 -0.21 16.82
N PRO A 57 4.64 -0.67 15.54
CA PRO A 57 4.08 0.12 14.44
C PRO A 57 2.63 0.56 14.62
N LEU A 58 1.83 -0.19 15.38
CA LEU A 58 0.44 0.15 15.69
C LEU A 58 0.30 1.49 16.43
N ALA A 59 1.34 1.92 17.16
CA ALA A 59 1.38 3.21 17.84
C ALA A 59 1.46 4.40 16.87
N LEU A 60 1.83 4.16 15.61
CA LEU A 60 1.93 5.20 14.57
C LEU A 60 0.61 5.42 13.82
N ILE A 61 -0.41 4.58 14.08
CA ILE A 61 -1.73 4.75 13.47
C ILE A 61 -2.43 5.94 14.12
N GLU A 62 -2.74 6.93 13.32
CA GLU A 62 -3.52 8.11 13.70
C GLU A 62 -4.75 8.23 12.78
N GLU A 63 -5.71 9.06 13.20
CA GLU A 63 -6.93 9.32 12.43
C GLU A 63 -6.58 9.81 11.01
N GLY A 64 -7.12 9.11 10.02
CA GLY A 64 -6.94 9.48 8.62
C GLY A 64 -5.65 9.01 7.97
N LEU A 65 -4.74 8.33 8.68
CA LEU A 65 -3.51 7.77 8.08
C LEU A 65 -3.87 6.77 6.97
N PRO A 66 -3.38 6.94 5.73
CA PRO A 66 -3.55 5.95 4.67
C PRO A 66 -2.76 4.68 4.98
N VAL A 67 -3.45 3.55 5.01
CA VAL A 67 -2.83 2.23 5.24
C VAL A 67 -3.23 1.29 4.13
N ILE A 68 -2.23 0.85 3.36
CA ILE A 68 -2.41 -0.11 2.28
C ILE A 68 -2.28 -1.52 2.86
N VAL A 69 -3.31 -2.33 2.72
CA VAL A 69 -3.33 -3.72 3.18
C VAL A 69 -3.39 -4.66 2.00
N ILE A 70 -2.35 -5.48 1.85
CA ILE A 70 -2.20 -6.45 0.77
C ILE A 70 -2.56 -7.83 1.30
N ALA A 71 -3.72 -8.35 0.89
CA ALA A 71 -4.27 -9.59 1.40
C ALA A 71 -4.88 -10.44 0.27
N PRO A 72 -4.06 -11.17 -0.49
CA PRO A 72 -4.56 -12.19 -1.39
C PRO A 72 -5.21 -13.32 -0.59
N LYS A 73 -6.10 -14.08 -1.23
CA LYS A 73 -6.77 -15.24 -0.61
C LYS A 73 -5.79 -16.40 -0.43
N ASP A 74 -4.89 -16.25 0.52
CA ASP A 74 -3.92 -17.27 0.94
C ASP A 74 -4.18 -17.75 2.38
N LYS A 75 -3.30 -18.58 2.91
CA LYS A 75 -3.37 -19.09 4.30
C LYS A 75 -3.28 -18.00 5.39
N TYR A 76 -2.86 -16.80 5.03
CA TYR A 76 -2.71 -15.67 5.96
C TYR A 76 -3.88 -14.68 5.88
N PHE A 77 -4.81 -14.87 4.93
CA PHE A 77 -5.88 -13.92 4.65
C PHE A 77 -6.65 -13.50 5.91
N GLU A 78 -7.22 -14.44 6.65
CA GLU A 78 -8.01 -14.15 7.86
C GLU A 78 -7.21 -13.42 8.94
N LYS A 79 -5.92 -13.79 9.10
CA LYS A 79 -5.02 -13.11 10.05
C LYS A 79 -4.71 -11.69 9.62
N THR A 80 -4.58 -11.44 8.31
CA THR A 80 -4.38 -10.10 7.77
C THR A 80 -5.62 -9.24 7.96
N LEU A 81 -6.82 -9.80 7.77
CA LEU A 81 -8.07 -9.11 8.08
C LEU A 81 -8.17 -8.71 9.55
N SER A 82 -7.79 -9.60 10.47
CA SER A 82 -7.75 -9.27 11.90
C SER A 82 -6.80 -8.09 12.19
N ASN A 83 -5.61 -8.06 11.59
CA ASN A 83 -4.71 -6.92 11.74
C ASN A 83 -5.28 -5.63 11.12
N MET A 84 -5.97 -5.73 9.99
CA MET A 84 -6.67 -4.59 9.37
C MET A 84 -7.72 -3.99 10.31
N GLN A 85 -8.49 -4.81 11.03
CA GLN A 85 -9.48 -4.32 12.01
C GLN A 85 -8.83 -3.52 13.15
N GLU A 86 -7.61 -3.87 13.56
CA GLU A 86 -6.86 -3.13 14.58
C GLU A 86 -6.45 -1.74 14.10
N VAL A 87 -6.15 -1.60 12.80
CA VAL A 87 -5.87 -0.31 12.15
C VAL A 87 -7.14 0.54 12.06
N ILE A 88 -8.25 -0.07 11.62
CA ILE A 88 -9.56 0.60 11.51
C ILE A 88 -10.01 1.14 12.87
N ALA A 89 -9.87 0.36 13.93
CA ALA A 89 -10.24 0.76 15.28
C ALA A 89 -9.47 1.99 15.82
N ARG A 90 -8.39 2.39 15.14
CA ARG A 90 -7.55 3.56 15.45
C ARG A 90 -7.68 4.71 14.45
N GLY A 91 -8.67 4.62 13.55
CA GLY A 91 -8.95 5.67 12.57
C GLY A 91 -8.08 5.62 11.31
N GLY A 92 -7.29 4.57 11.11
CA GLY A 92 -6.54 4.40 9.86
C GLY A 92 -7.47 4.21 8.66
N LYS A 93 -7.18 4.87 7.55
CA LYS A 93 -7.92 4.76 6.29
C LYS A 93 -7.40 3.60 5.46
N ILE A 94 -8.20 2.56 5.32
CA ILE A 94 -7.80 1.34 4.60
C ILE A 94 -7.95 1.49 3.10
N ILE A 95 -6.86 1.22 2.38
CA ILE A 95 -6.83 0.88 0.96
C ILE A 95 -6.51 -0.61 0.86
N PHE A 96 -7.49 -1.40 0.48
CA PHE A 96 -7.42 -2.86 0.53
C PHE A 96 -7.16 -3.45 -0.86
N ILE A 97 -6.08 -4.22 -1.00
CA ILE A 97 -5.71 -4.89 -2.26
C ILE A 97 -5.86 -6.40 -2.08
N THR A 98 -6.74 -7.00 -2.86
CA THR A 98 -7.08 -8.42 -2.74
C THR A 98 -7.53 -9.02 -4.07
N ASP A 99 -7.43 -10.34 -4.20
CA ASP A 99 -8.04 -11.12 -5.27
C ASP A 99 -9.43 -11.68 -4.89
N ASN A 100 -9.87 -11.44 -3.64
CA ASN A 100 -11.15 -11.93 -3.12
C ASN A 100 -12.30 -10.99 -3.48
N LYS A 101 -13.17 -11.44 -4.40
CA LYS A 101 -14.34 -10.67 -4.90
C LYS A 101 -15.29 -10.18 -3.81
N LYS A 102 -15.46 -10.96 -2.73
CA LYS A 102 -16.48 -10.71 -1.70
C LYS A 102 -16.05 -9.66 -0.69
N MET A 103 -14.76 -9.33 -0.62
CA MET A 103 -14.19 -8.51 0.45
C MET A 103 -13.94 -7.05 0.06
N VAL A 104 -14.16 -6.69 -1.21
CA VAL A 104 -13.92 -5.32 -1.71
C VAL A 104 -15.01 -4.34 -1.27
N ALA A 105 -16.21 -4.82 -0.98
CA ALA A 105 -17.34 -4.01 -0.52
C ALA A 105 -17.54 -4.19 0.99
N ASN A 106 -16.91 -3.31 1.78
CA ASN A 106 -17.07 -3.25 3.23
C ASN A 106 -17.02 -1.78 3.65
N ASP A 107 -17.98 -1.32 4.46
CA ASP A 107 -18.13 0.09 4.86
C ASP A 107 -16.92 0.64 5.61
N ASN A 108 -16.11 -0.22 6.22
CA ASN A 108 -14.88 0.15 6.92
C ASN A 108 -13.63 0.20 6.00
N ILE A 109 -13.77 -0.17 4.73
CA ILE A 109 -12.71 -0.09 3.72
C ILE A 109 -12.95 1.14 2.86
N ARG A 110 -12.03 2.10 2.92
CA ARG A 110 -12.15 3.34 2.14
C ARG A 110 -12.10 3.09 0.64
N PHE A 111 -11.18 2.21 0.21
CA PHE A 111 -11.07 1.75 -1.19
C PHE A 111 -10.69 0.28 -1.23
N GLY A 112 -11.37 -0.49 -2.06
CA GLY A 112 -11.09 -1.89 -2.32
C GLY A 112 -10.62 -2.12 -3.74
N LEU A 113 -9.33 -2.40 -3.94
CA LEU A 113 -8.75 -2.73 -5.23
C LEU A 113 -8.69 -4.23 -5.43
N ARG A 114 -9.35 -4.68 -6.49
CA ARG A 114 -9.35 -6.08 -6.85
C ARG A 114 -8.32 -6.36 -7.93
N VAL A 115 -7.44 -7.32 -7.65
CA VAL A 115 -6.54 -7.93 -8.66
C VAL A 115 -7.08 -9.30 -9.10
N PRO A 116 -6.81 -9.75 -10.34
CA PRO A 116 -7.14 -11.11 -10.73
C PRO A 116 -6.27 -12.11 -9.96
N PHE A 117 -6.85 -13.25 -9.57
CA PHE A 117 -6.08 -14.38 -9.07
C PHE A 117 -5.46 -15.14 -10.26
N LEU A 118 -4.18 -15.47 -10.18
CA LEU A 118 -3.52 -16.39 -11.10
C LEU A 118 -3.10 -17.67 -10.37
N ASN A 119 -1.99 -17.60 -9.67
CA ASN A 119 -1.46 -18.64 -8.79
C ASN A 119 -0.51 -18.00 -7.77
N ASN A 120 -0.11 -18.74 -6.76
CA ASN A 120 0.72 -18.22 -5.68
C ASN A 120 2.09 -17.68 -6.13
N LEU A 121 2.62 -18.19 -7.24
CA LEU A 121 3.93 -17.77 -7.78
C LEU A 121 3.83 -16.44 -8.55
N LEU A 122 2.75 -16.22 -9.29
CA LEU A 122 2.57 -15.05 -10.15
C LEU A 122 1.76 -13.92 -9.48
N SER A 123 0.98 -14.24 -8.44
CA SER A 123 0.19 -13.24 -7.70
C SER A 123 1.02 -12.05 -7.17
N PRO A 124 2.29 -12.21 -6.71
CA PRO A 124 3.13 -11.08 -6.33
C PRO A 124 3.30 -10.02 -7.43
N ILE A 125 3.46 -10.44 -8.68
CA ILE A 125 3.60 -9.52 -9.83
C ILE A 125 2.33 -8.69 -9.99
N LEU A 126 1.16 -9.34 -9.94
CA LEU A 126 -0.13 -8.66 -10.07
C LEU A 126 -0.43 -7.72 -8.90
N LEU A 127 -0.03 -8.08 -7.69
CA LEU A 127 -0.22 -7.27 -6.50
C LEU A 127 0.70 -6.04 -6.48
N THR A 128 1.84 -6.09 -7.17
CA THR A 128 2.78 -4.96 -7.28
C THR A 128 2.28 -3.87 -8.23
N ALA A 129 1.65 -4.24 -9.33
CA ALA A 129 1.19 -3.28 -10.35
C ALA A 129 0.29 -2.15 -9.79
N PRO A 130 -0.76 -2.40 -8.99
CA PRO A 130 -1.57 -1.33 -8.42
C PRO A 130 -0.79 -0.42 -7.46
N LEU A 131 0.26 -0.92 -6.79
CA LEU A 131 1.11 -0.11 -5.92
C LEU A 131 1.99 0.86 -6.71
N GLN A 132 2.53 0.41 -7.84
CA GLN A 132 3.29 1.25 -8.76
C GLN A 132 2.39 2.33 -9.38
N LEU A 133 1.18 1.98 -9.82
CA LEU A 133 0.20 2.94 -10.31
C LEU A 133 -0.22 3.95 -9.25
N LEU A 134 -0.38 3.52 -8.01
CA LEU A 134 -0.66 4.43 -6.89
C LEU A 134 0.47 5.44 -6.69
N ALA A 135 1.72 4.97 -6.62
CA ALA A 135 2.89 5.83 -6.47
C ALA A 135 2.99 6.84 -7.62
N TYR A 136 2.74 6.41 -8.86
CA TYR A 136 2.70 7.26 -10.05
C TYR A 136 1.64 8.38 -9.90
N HIS A 137 0.39 8.04 -9.58
CA HIS A 137 -0.68 9.03 -9.46
C HIS A 137 -0.50 9.98 -8.27
N VAL A 138 0.07 9.51 -7.15
CA VAL A 138 0.41 10.38 -6.02
C VAL A 138 1.51 11.36 -6.42
N ALA A 139 2.55 10.90 -7.14
CA ALA A 139 3.63 11.76 -7.62
C ALA A 139 3.11 12.82 -8.60
N LEU A 140 2.26 12.45 -9.56
CA LEU A 140 1.59 13.40 -10.46
C LEU A 140 0.80 14.46 -9.70
N LEU A 141 -0.03 14.02 -8.74
CA LEU A 141 -0.85 14.92 -7.95
C LEU A 141 -0.01 15.92 -7.13
N LYS A 142 1.18 15.51 -6.69
CA LYS A 142 2.13 16.33 -5.95
C LYS A 142 3.10 17.12 -6.83
N ASN A 143 2.93 17.07 -8.17
CA ASN A 143 3.81 17.70 -9.16
C ASN A 143 5.29 17.29 -9.02
N CYS A 144 5.53 16.01 -8.68
CA CYS A 144 6.87 15.45 -8.63
C CYS A 144 7.34 14.99 -10.01
N ASP A 145 8.64 15.09 -10.29
CA ASP A 145 9.24 14.51 -11.49
C ASP A 145 9.35 12.99 -11.33
N ILE A 146 8.59 12.25 -12.14
CA ILE A 146 8.48 10.80 -12.06
C ILE A 146 9.71 10.12 -12.69
N ASP A 147 10.25 10.72 -13.75
CA ASP A 147 11.35 10.13 -14.52
C ASP A 147 12.71 10.43 -13.89
N LYS A 148 12.82 11.53 -13.17
CA LYS A 148 14.05 11.99 -12.51
C LYS A 148 13.77 12.39 -11.06
N PRO A 149 13.48 11.44 -10.17
CA PRO A 149 13.31 11.75 -8.75
C PRO A 149 14.59 12.38 -8.18
N ARG A 150 14.41 13.38 -7.30
CA ARG A 150 15.54 14.05 -6.67
C ARG A 150 16.40 13.08 -5.86
N ASN A 151 17.71 13.31 -5.82
CA ASN A 151 18.67 12.52 -5.04
C ASN A 151 18.80 11.06 -5.45
N LEU A 152 18.18 10.64 -6.56
CA LEU A 152 18.29 9.30 -7.09
C LEU A 152 18.94 9.34 -8.47
N ALA A 153 19.84 8.38 -8.71
CA ALA A 153 20.48 8.18 -10.00
C ALA A 153 20.13 6.78 -10.55
N LYS A 154 19.97 6.67 -11.87
CA LYS A 154 19.76 5.37 -12.54
C LYS A 154 20.99 4.45 -12.45
N SER A 155 22.15 5.02 -12.20
CA SER A 155 23.40 4.31 -11.92
C SER A 155 24.19 5.07 -10.86
N VAL A 156 24.76 4.35 -9.90
CA VAL A 156 25.70 4.92 -8.96
C VAL A 156 27.05 5.07 -9.67
N THR A 157 27.43 6.31 -9.99
CA THR A 157 28.69 6.64 -10.67
C THR A 157 29.70 7.33 -9.75
N VAL A 158 29.37 7.45 -8.48
CA VAL A 158 30.22 8.09 -7.45
C VAL A 158 30.48 7.05 -6.36
N GLU A 159 31.74 6.75 -6.13
CA GLU A 159 32.22 5.98 -4.97
C GLU A 159 32.41 6.90 -3.75
#